data_59a12cd61ad5da38118d0c0fbcf3f238
#
_entry.id   59a12cd61ad5da38118d0c0fbcf3f238
#
_cell.length_a   1.000
_cell.length_b   1.000
_cell.length_c   1.000
_cell.angle_alpha   90.00
_cell.angle_beta   90.00
_cell.angle_gamma   90.00
#
_symmetry.space_group_name_H-M   'P 1'
#
loop_
_entity.id
_entity.type
_entity.pdbx_description
1 polymer ?
#
loop_
_entity_poly.entity_id
_entity_poly.type
_entity_poly.pdbx_seq_one_letter_code
_entity_poly.pdbx_strand_id
1 'polypeptide(L)'
;MWYIWLHENSPLFGKDKMATFERYFLTEKETHKETKNPYYHFLENEEVMDRILAEFGLAKEGAHIINGHVPVKSKDGESPIKCGGKLLVIDGGFSKAYQKETGIAGYTLIYNSYGLILAAHDPFESTEAAIENESDIHSDSKMVKWVPERKCVGDTDIGRELKEKIKDLEKLLEAYYTGTIAEKFTVQ
;
A
#
# COMPACT_ATOMS: atom_id res chain seq x y z
N MET A 1 11.97 -5.26 17.07
CA MET A 1 10.68 -5.94 17.31
C MET A 1 9.96 -5.34 18.51
N TRP A 2 10.54 -5.37 19.73
CA TRP A 2 9.92 -4.86 20.95
C TRP A 2 9.38 -3.43 20.83
N TYR A 3 10.17 -2.48 20.31
CA TYR A 3 9.76 -1.10 20.07
C TYR A 3 8.52 -1.01 19.16
N ILE A 4 8.52 -1.75 18.06
CA ILE A 4 7.42 -1.71 17.08
C ILE A 4 6.10 -2.20 17.70
N TRP A 5 6.15 -3.19 18.58
CA TRP A 5 4.95 -3.79 19.16
C TRP A 5 4.41 -3.08 20.39
N LEU A 6 5.26 -2.47 21.20
CA LEU A 6 4.90 -2.05 22.55
C LEU A 6 5.11 -0.56 22.83
N HIS A 7 5.86 0.15 21.99
CA HIS A 7 6.15 1.54 22.26
C HIS A 7 5.01 2.44 21.79
N GLU A 8 4.59 3.39 22.66
CA GLU A 8 3.49 4.34 22.37
C GLU A 8 3.70 5.19 21.09
N ASN A 9 4.95 5.42 20.71
CA ASN A 9 5.32 6.14 19.48
C ASN A 9 5.51 5.19 18.28
N SER A 10 5.18 3.91 18.41
CA SER A 10 5.26 2.97 17.30
C SER A 10 4.21 3.30 16.25
N PRO A 11 4.56 3.26 14.94
CA PRO A 11 3.57 3.43 13.86
C PRO A 11 2.43 2.41 13.91
N LEU A 12 2.66 1.24 14.52
CA LEU A 12 1.62 0.21 14.70
C LEU A 12 0.64 0.55 15.83
N PHE A 13 1.01 1.48 16.71
CA PHE A 13 0.19 1.80 17.88
C PHE A 13 -0.91 2.83 17.59
N GLY A 14 -1.15 3.29 16.44
CA GLY A 14 -2.23 4.16 15.94
C GLY A 14 -2.96 5.08 16.92
N LYS A 15 -2.90 4.78 18.22
CA LYS A 15 -3.52 5.47 19.35
C LYS A 15 -2.60 5.44 20.58
N ASP A 16 -2.87 6.33 21.53
CA ASP A 16 -2.15 6.41 22.83
C ASP A 16 -2.41 5.20 23.74
N LYS A 17 -3.59 4.59 23.62
CA LYS A 17 -4.00 3.40 24.34
C LYS A 17 -5.13 2.68 23.62
N MET A 18 -5.40 1.46 24.06
CA MET A 18 -6.61 0.70 23.70
C MET A 18 -7.52 0.65 24.92
N ALA A 19 -8.59 1.41 24.94
CA ALA A 19 -9.52 1.51 26.04
C ALA A 19 -10.53 0.35 26.11
N THR A 20 -10.11 -0.88 25.77
CA THR A 20 -10.99 -2.04 25.73
C THR A 20 -11.45 -2.46 27.11
N PHE A 21 -10.52 -2.59 28.06
CA PHE A 21 -10.83 -2.98 29.42
C PHE A 21 -11.58 -1.88 30.16
N GLU A 22 -11.19 -0.62 29.96
CA GLU A 22 -11.87 0.53 30.56
C GLU A 22 -13.34 0.55 30.15
N ARG A 23 -13.68 0.24 28.90
CA ARG A 23 -15.08 0.17 28.42
C ARG A 23 -15.89 -0.96 29.04
N TYR A 24 -15.23 -2.05 29.44
CA TYR A 24 -15.90 -3.18 30.10
C TYR A 24 -16.03 -3.01 31.61
N PHE A 25 -15.06 -2.41 32.27
CA PHE A 25 -14.97 -2.42 33.74
C PHE A 25 -15.21 -1.07 34.40
N LEU A 26 -15.11 0.04 33.66
CA LEU A 26 -15.27 1.39 34.19
C LEU A 26 -16.46 2.09 33.55
N THR A 27 -17.19 2.84 34.37
CA THR A 27 -18.35 3.63 33.93
C THR A 27 -17.97 5.03 33.48
N GLU A 28 -16.81 5.49 33.88
CA GLU A 28 -16.28 6.83 33.64
C GLU A 28 -15.86 6.98 32.18
N LYS A 29 -16.69 7.69 31.40
CA LYS A 29 -16.48 7.88 29.95
C LYS A 29 -15.15 8.54 29.60
N GLU A 30 -14.56 9.32 30.51
CA GLU A 30 -13.25 9.93 30.31
C GLU A 30 -12.14 8.88 30.11
N THR A 31 -12.23 7.74 30.80
CA THR A 31 -11.28 6.65 30.67
C THR A 31 -11.35 5.93 29.32
N HIS A 32 -12.50 6.06 28.62
CA HIS A 32 -12.76 5.46 27.30
C HIS A 32 -12.15 6.26 26.14
N LYS A 33 -11.67 7.48 26.39
CA LYS A 33 -11.07 8.31 25.34
C LYS A 33 -9.75 7.72 24.88
N GLU A 34 -9.59 7.66 23.59
CA GLU A 34 -8.36 7.25 22.90
C GLU A 34 -7.90 8.40 22.00
N THR A 35 -6.62 8.74 22.05
CA THR A 35 -6.03 9.79 21.22
C THR A 35 -5.29 9.15 20.07
N LYS A 36 -5.54 9.59 18.86
CA LYS A 36 -4.84 9.08 17.66
C LYS A 36 -3.38 9.51 17.67
N ASN A 37 -2.52 8.66 17.11
CA ASN A 37 -1.13 9.01 16.86
C ASN A 37 -1.05 10.30 16.03
N PRO A 38 -0.10 11.20 16.30
CA PRO A 38 0.08 12.46 15.55
C PRO A 38 0.17 12.28 14.04
N TYR A 39 0.68 11.15 13.54
CA TYR A 39 0.73 10.83 12.12
C TYR A 39 -0.63 11.04 11.42
N TYR A 40 -1.72 10.63 12.05
CA TYR A 40 -3.06 10.75 11.47
C TYR A 40 -3.58 12.19 11.35
N HIS A 41 -2.95 13.15 12.04
CA HIS A 41 -3.23 14.58 11.88
C HIS A 41 -2.50 15.20 10.70
N PHE A 42 -1.45 14.52 10.22
CA PHE A 42 -0.57 15.03 9.15
C PHE A 42 -0.85 14.40 7.78
N LEU A 43 -1.87 13.54 7.66
CA LEU A 43 -2.18 12.85 6.39
C LEU A 43 -2.46 13.78 5.21
N GLU A 44 -2.89 15.02 5.48
CA GLU A 44 -3.13 16.05 4.46
C GLU A 44 -1.97 17.07 4.36
N ASN A 45 -0.88 16.85 5.11
CA ASN A 45 0.28 17.76 5.10
C ASN A 45 1.35 17.24 4.14
N GLU A 46 1.46 17.92 3.00
CA GLU A 46 2.38 17.54 1.92
C GLU A 46 3.85 17.60 2.34
N GLU A 47 4.24 18.60 3.13
CA GLU A 47 5.64 18.75 3.61
C GLU A 47 6.05 17.58 4.51
N VAL A 48 5.12 17.08 5.36
CA VAL A 48 5.38 15.93 6.21
C VAL A 48 5.53 14.67 5.36
N MET A 49 4.69 14.50 4.33
CA MET A 49 4.81 13.36 3.42
C MET A 49 6.12 13.41 2.65
N ASP A 50 6.55 14.57 2.18
CA ASP A 50 7.84 14.74 1.51
C ASP A 50 9.03 14.43 2.43
N ARG A 51 8.97 14.84 3.69
CA ARG A 51 10.01 14.48 4.68
C ARG A 51 10.06 12.98 4.94
N ILE A 52 8.91 12.31 5.05
CA ILE A 52 8.86 10.86 5.21
C ILE A 52 9.49 10.17 3.98
N LEU A 53 9.11 10.57 2.77
CA LEU A 53 9.69 10.02 1.55
C LEU A 53 11.20 10.25 1.46
N ALA A 54 11.67 11.43 1.86
CA ALA A 54 13.10 11.77 1.88
C ALA A 54 13.89 10.89 2.85
N GLU A 55 13.33 10.59 4.03
CA GLU A 55 13.95 9.69 5.03
C GLU A 55 14.17 8.28 4.48
N PHE A 56 13.27 7.82 3.60
CA PHE A 56 13.44 6.54 2.90
C PHE A 56 14.24 6.66 1.59
N GLY A 57 14.86 7.80 1.31
CA GLY A 57 15.62 8.02 0.07
C GLY A 57 14.77 8.11 -1.19
N LEU A 58 13.47 8.36 -1.04
CA LEU A 58 12.48 8.40 -2.11
C LEU A 58 12.02 9.83 -2.45
N ALA A 59 12.86 10.83 -2.25
CA ALA A 59 12.57 12.24 -2.51
C ALA A 59 12.36 12.59 -4.01
N LYS A 60 12.17 11.60 -4.87
CA LYS A 60 11.95 11.76 -6.30
C LYS A 60 10.47 11.90 -6.63
N GLU A 61 10.18 12.65 -7.68
CA GLU A 61 8.84 12.72 -8.24
C GLU A 61 8.28 11.33 -8.55
N GLY A 62 7.06 11.08 -8.10
CA GLY A 62 6.38 9.82 -8.35
C GLY A 62 6.59 8.74 -7.32
N ALA A 63 7.17 9.05 -6.18
CA ALA A 63 7.13 8.19 -5.00
C ALA A 63 5.78 8.33 -4.28
N HIS A 64 5.34 7.25 -3.66
CA HIS A 64 4.06 7.18 -2.97
C HIS A 64 4.22 6.52 -1.60
N ILE A 65 3.46 7.00 -0.63
CA ILE A 65 3.23 6.35 0.65
C ILE A 65 1.91 5.60 0.54
N ILE A 66 1.89 4.32 0.89
CA ILE A 66 0.68 3.51 0.90
C ILE A 66 0.50 3.01 2.32
N ASN A 67 -0.64 3.34 2.95
CA ASN A 67 -0.94 2.84 4.27
C ASN A 67 -2.36 2.29 4.38
N GLY A 68 -2.54 1.41 5.35
CA GLY A 68 -3.79 0.81 5.75
C GLY A 68 -4.03 0.99 7.25
N HIS A 69 -4.71 0.03 7.87
CA HIS A 69 -5.01 -0.09 9.29
C HIS A 69 -6.10 0.86 9.81
N VAL A 70 -6.18 2.10 9.34
CA VAL A 70 -7.28 3.02 9.69
C VAL A 70 -8.15 3.21 8.47
N PRO A 71 -9.40 2.70 8.50
CA PRO A 71 -10.27 2.76 7.33
C PRO A 71 -10.66 4.18 6.95
N VAL A 72 -10.75 4.41 5.65
CA VAL A 72 -11.27 5.65 5.07
C VAL A 72 -12.79 5.69 5.25
N LYS A 73 -13.30 6.80 5.74
CA LYS A 73 -14.73 7.02 5.91
C LYS A 73 -15.34 7.67 4.65
N SER A 74 -15.47 6.88 3.60
CA SER A 74 -15.99 7.37 2.31
C SER A 74 -17.37 8.00 2.41
N LYS A 75 -18.25 7.47 3.28
CA LYS A 75 -19.58 8.05 3.50
C LYS A 75 -19.53 9.46 4.08
N ASP A 76 -18.46 9.81 4.80
CA ASP A 76 -18.25 11.15 5.36
C ASP A 76 -17.50 12.05 4.37
N GLY A 77 -17.27 11.60 3.14
CA GLY A 77 -16.57 12.34 2.09
C GLY A 77 -15.05 12.28 2.17
N GLU A 78 -14.49 11.42 3.03
CA GLU A 78 -13.03 11.26 3.13
C GLU A 78 -12.47 10.62 1.86
N SER A 79 -11.43 11.23 1.29
CA SER A 79 -10.74 10.68 0.12
C SER A 79 -9.62 9.73 0.53
N PRO A 80 -9.50 8.56 -0.12
CA PRO A 80 -8.35 7.66 0.04
C PRO A 80 -7.07 8.22 -0.60
N ILE A 81 -7.19 9.19 -1.50
CA ILE A 81 -6.08 9.82 -2.19
C ILE A 81 -5.81 11.17 -1.54
N LYS A 82 -4.65 11.32 -0.93
CA LYS A 82 -4.24 12.50 -0.15
C LYS A 82 -2.95 13.11 -0.71
N CYS A 83 -2.70 14.36 -0.40
CA CYS A 83 -1.50 15.11 -0.83
C CYS A 83 -1.22 14.93 -2.35
N GLY A 84 -2.26 15.14 -3.19
CA GLY A 84 -2.10 15.05 -4.65
C GLY A 84 -1.70 13.65 -5.16
N GLY A 85 -1.92 12.60 -4.37
CA GLY A 85 -1.55 11.22 -4.69
C GLY A 85 -0.23 10.76 -4.08
N LYS A 86 0.48 11.60 -3.32
CA LYS A 86 1.67 11.18 -2.56
C LYS A 86 1.35 10.18 -1.46
N LEU A 87 0.15 10.29 -0.87
CA LEU A 87 -0.33 9.35 0.13
C LEU A 87 -1.62 8.69 -0.33
N LEU A 88 -1.64 7.36 -0.25
CA LEU A 88 -2.80 6.52 -0.55
C LEU A 88 -3.18 5.72 0.68
N VAL A 89 -4.40 5.91 1.17
CA VAL A 89 -4.96 5.11 2.26
C VAL A 89 -5.87 4.05 1.65
N ILE A 90 -5.43 2.79 1.66
CA ILE A 90 -6.12 1.70 0.96
C ILE A 90 -6.99 0.83 1.87
N ASP A 91 -7.19 1.23 3.12
CA ASP A 91 -8.07 0.52 4.03
C ASP A 91 -9.50 1.06 3.92
N GLY A 92 -10.42 0.22 3.49
CA GLY A 92 -11.85 0.52 3.45
C GLY A 92 -12.65 -0.32 4.43
N GLY A 93 -11.97 -1.17 5.24
CA GLY A 93 -12.64 -2.06 6.17
C GLY A 93 -13.42 -3.16 5.45
N PHE A 94 -12.76 -4.13 4.83
CA PHE A 94 -13.40 -5.26 4.12
C PHE A 94 -14.37 -6.06 4.99
N SER A 95 -14.21 -6.02 6.31
CA SER A 95 -15.14 -6.69 7.22
C SER A 95 -16.52 -6.04 7.14
N LYS A 96 -17.56 -6.87 7.00
CA LYS A 96 -18.97 -6.43 6.95
C LYS A 96 -19.36 -5.54 8.12
N ALA A 97 -18.72 -5.72 9.28
CA ALA A 97 -18.96 -4.89 10.46
C ALA A 97 -18.55 -3.42 10.26
N TYR A 98 -17.49 -3.16 9.47
CA TYR A 98 -17.00 -1.80 9.21
C TYR A 98 -17.71 -1.12 8.04
N GLN A 99 -18.30 -1.85 7.10
CA GLN A 99 -18.91 -1.29 5.90
C GLN A 99 -20.01 -0.26 6.20
N LYS A 100 -20.74 -0.44 7.32
CA LYS A 100 -21.73 0.54 7.78
C LYS A 100 -21.12 1.89 8.19
N GLU A 101 -19.87 1.88 8.64
CA GLU A 101 -19.14 3.08 9.06
C GLU A 101 -18.36 3.71 7.92
N THR A 102 -17.76 2.89 7.07
CA THR A 102 -16.92 3.35 5.95
C THR A 102 -17.73 3.73 4.71
N GLY A 103 -18.85 3.03 4.46
CA GLY A 103 -19.70 3.23 3.29
C GLY A 103 -19.24 2.46 2.05
N ILE A 104 -18.15 1.68 2.16
CA ILE A 104 -17.60 0.85 1.07
C ILE A 104 -17.18 -0.51 1.59
N ALA A 105 -16.95 -1.47 0.68
CA ALA A 105 -16.38 -2.78 1.01
C ALA A 105 -14.84 -2.74 1.12
N GLY A 106 -14.19 -1.81 0.47
CA GLY A 106 -12.74 -1.69 0.53
C GLY A 106 -12.13 -1.07 -0.72
N TYR A 107 -10.79 -1.01 -0.73
CA TYR A 107 -10.01 -0.52 -1.86
C TYR A 107 -9.05 -1.57 -2.38
N THR A 108 -8.84 -1.59 -3.69
CA THR A 108 -7.75 -2.31 -4.35
C THR A 108 -6.85 -1.30 -5.06
N LEU A 109 -5.57 -1.31 -4.73
CA LEU A 109 -4.57 -0.55 -5.46
C LEU A 109 -3.94 -1.43 -6.54
N ILE A 110 -4.10 -1.02 -7.79
CA ILE A 110 -3.58 -1.73 -8.96
C ILE A 110 -2.38 -0.94 -9.48
N TYR A 111 -1.21 -1.59 -9.51
CA TYR A 111 -0.03 -1.06 -10.16
C TYR A 111 0.23 -1.82 -11.46
N ASN A 112 0.37 -1.10 -12.55
CA ASN A 112 0.75 -1.66 -13.83
C ASN A 112 1.80 -0.79 -14.53
N SER A 113 2.22 -1.19 -15.73
CA SER A 113 3.26 -0.49 -16.49
C SER A 113 2.90 0.94 -16.90
N TYR A 114 1.65 1.35 -16.74
CA TYR A 114 1.16 2.69 -17.07
C TYR A 114 0.82 3.53 -15.84
N GLY A 115 0.90 2.98 -14.63
CA GLY A 115 0.71 3.77 -13.42
C GLY A 115 -0.09 3.07 -12.31
N LEU A 116 -0.77 3.89 -11.52
CA LEU A 116 -1.53 3.47 -10.34
C LEU A 116 -3.02 3.75 -10.54
N ILE A 117 -3.83 2.75 -10.28
CA ILE A 117 -5.29 2.81 -10.30
C ILE A 117 -5.80 2.39 -8.93
N LEU A 118 -6.69 3.17 -8.35
CA LEU A 118 -7.38 2.82 -7.12
C LEU A 118 -8.82 2.43 -7.47
N ALA A 119 -9.19 1.19 -7.18
CA ALA A 119 -10.55 0.69 -7.30
C ALA A 119 -11.22 0.69 -5.93
N ALA A 120 -12.38 1.34 -5.82
CA ALA A 120 -13.26 1.30 -4.66
C ALA A 120 -14.36 0.28 -4.91
N HIS A 121 -14.61 -0.60 -3.95
CA HIS A 121 -15.59 -1.68 -4.08
C HIS A 121 -16.84 -1.35 -3.26
N ASP A 122 -18.01 -1.46 -3.88
CA ASP A 122 -19.27 -1.34 -3.19
C ASP A 122 -19.52 -2.53 -2.25
N PRO A 123 -20.26 -2.32 -1.14
CA PRO A 123 -20.63 -3.40 -0.25
C PRO A 123 -21.46 -4.47 -0.98
N PHE A 124 -21.05 -5.72 -0.83
CA PHE A 124 -21.80 -6.87 -1.32
C PHE A 124 -22.88 -7.26 -0.28
N GLU A 125 -24.13 -7.27 -0.68
CA GLU A 125 -25.24 -7.56 0.23
C GLU A 125 -25.34 -9.05 0.53
N SER A 126 -25.67 -9.85 -0.47
CA SER A 126 -25.75 -11.32 -0.40
C SER A 126 -25.80 -11.94 -1.81
N THR A 127 -25.50 -13.23 -1.89
CA THR A 127 -25.61 -13.99 -3.14
C THR A 127 -27.06 -14.03 -3.63
N GLU A 128 -28.00 -14.20 -2.71
CA GLU A 128 -29.43 -14.25 -3.02
C GLU A 128 -29.91 -12.92 -3.61
N ALA A 129 -29.55 -11.79 -2.98
CA ALA A 129 -29.90 -10.47 -3.48
C ALA A 129 -29.28 -10.18 -4.86
N ALA A 130 -28.03 -10.61 -5.08
CA ALA A 130 -27.35 -10.45 -6.36
C ALA A 130 -28.05 -11.25 -7.47
N ILE A 131 -28.52 -12.48 -7.19
CA ILE A 131 -29.25 -13.31 -8.15
C ILE A 131 -30.65 -12.74 -8.43
N GLU A 132 -31.38 -12.33 -7.39
CA GLU A 132 -32.74 -11.79 -7.52
C GLU A 132 -32.77 -10.47 -8.29
N ASN A 133 -31.77 -9.60 -8.06
CA ASN A 133 -31.70 -8.28 -8.69
C ASN A 133 -30.85 -8.26 -9.95
N GLU A 134 -30.31 -9.40 -10.39
CA GLU A 134 -29.35 -9.51 -11.51
C GLU A 134 -28.21 -8.48 -11.37
N SER A 135 -27.78 -8.21 -10.13
CA SER A 135 -26.79 -7.19 -9.82
C SER A 135 -25.38 -7.81 -9.72
N ASP A 136 -24.41 -7.08 -10.20
CA ASP A 136 -22.99 -7.41 -10.06
C ASP A 136 -22.35 -6.54 -8.97
N ILE A 137 -21.13 -6.89 -8.55
CA ILE A 137 -20.33 -6.07 -7.64
C ILE A 137 -19.82 -4.85 -8.44
N HIS A 138 -20.31 -3.68 -8.05
CA HIS A 138 -19.81 -2.44 -8.64
C HIS A 138 -18.49 -2.03 -8.02
N SER A 139 -17.57 -1.57 -8.86
CA SER A 139 -16.28 -1.04 -8.45
C SER A 139 -15.96 0.20 -9.25
N ASP A 140 -15.79 1.31 -8.55
CA ASP A 140 -15.35 2.56 -9.15
C ASP A 140 -13.84 2.64 -9.20
N SER A 141 -13.27 2.82 -10.39
CA SER A 141 -11.83 2.90 -10.58
C SER A 141 -11.40 4.33 -10.87
N LYS A 142 -10.47 4.83 -10.05
CA LYS A 142 -9.88 6.16 -10.21
C LYS A 142 -8.40 6.04 -10.55
N MET A 143 -7.99 6.67 -11.66
CA MET A 143 -6.59 6.80 -12.00
C MET A 143 -5.90 7.74 -10.99
N VAL A 144 -4.95 7.23 -10.22
CA VAL A 144 -4.15 8.00 -9.27
C VAL A 144 -2.98 8.65 -9.97
N LYS A 145 -2.29 7.87 -10.80
CA LYS A 145 -1.16 8.32 -11.59
C LYS A 145 -1.12 7.59 -12.91
N TRP A 146 -0.98 8.34 -14.00
CA TRP A 146 -0.75 7.78 -15.32
C TRP A 146 0.61 8.22 -15.85
N VAL A 147 1.35 7.27 -16.44
CA VAL A 147 2.64 7.51 -17.06
C VAL A 147 2.47 7.27 -18.55
N PRO A 148 2.71 8.30 -19.42
CA PRO A 148 2.52 8.17 -20.86
C PRO A 148 3.41 7.11 -21.49
N GLU A 149 4.63 6.96 -20.98
CA GLU A 149 5.58 5.95 -21.41
C GLU A 149 5.49 4.69 -20.54
N ARG A 150 5.30 3.56 -21.20
CA ARG A 150 5.22 2.27 -20.53
C ARG A 150 6.51 1.94 -19.81
N LYS A 151 6.46 1.74 -18.50
CA LYS A 151 7.58 1.19 -17.73
C LYS A 151 7.71 -0.30 -17.96
N CYS A 152 8.88 -0.72 -18.43
CA CYS A 152 9.24 -2.12 -18.60
C CYS A 152 10.09 -2.62 -17.43
N VAL A 153 10.23 -3.93 -17.29
CA VAL A 153 11.11 -4.53 -16.26
C VAL A 153 12.54 -3.98 -16.39
N GLY A 154 13.01 -3.76 -17.62
CA GLY A 154 14.34 -3.20 -17.89
C GLY A 154 14.59 -1.80 -17.32
N ASP A 155 13.54 -1.07 -16.93
CA ASP A 155 13.62 0.29 -16.38
C ASP A 155 13.65 0.30 -14.84
N THR A 156 13.51 -0.88 -14.23
CA THR A 156 13.58 -1.08 -12.78
C THR A 156 15.00 -1.37 -12.30
N ASP A 157 15.23 -1.29 -10.99
CA ASP A 157 16.52 -1.66 -10.37
C ASP A 157 16.86 -3.13 -10.64
N ILE A 158 15.87 -4.01 -10.48
CA ILE A 158 16.03 -5.45 -10.82
C ILE A 158 16.35 -5.63 -12.31
N GLY A 159 15.72 -4.85 -13.18
CA GLY A 159 16.00 -4.90 -14.62
C GLY A 159 17.43 -4.47 -14.96
N ARG A 160 17.99 -3.48 -14.25
CA ARG A 160 19.40 -3.08 -14.39
C ARG A 160 20.35 -4.20 -13.97
N GLU A 161 20.11 -4.80 -12.79
CA GLU A 161 20.90 -5.95 -12.32
C GLU A 161 20.85 -7.13 -13.30
N LEU A 162 19.68 -7.42 -13.86
CA LEU A 162 19.54 -8.49 -14.86
C LEU A 162 20.32 -8.19 -16.14
N LYS A 163 20.30 -6.93 -16.60
CA LYS A 163 21.09 -6.50 -17.77
C LYS A 163 22.60 -6.66 -17.54
N GLU A 164 23.09 -6.36 -16.32
CA GLU A 164 24.48 -6.56 -15.97
C GLU A 164 24.86 -8.05 -15.96
N LYS A 165 24.02 -8.88 -15.34
CA LYS A 165 24.24 -10.34 -15.33
C LYS A 165 24.21 -10.94 -16.75
N ILE A 166 23.34 -10.47 -17.63
CA ILE A 166 23.30 -10.88 -19.03
C ILE A 166 24.62 -10.55 -19.71
N LYS A 167 25.14 -9.33 -19.57
CA LYS A 167 26.43 -8.92 -20.13
C LYS A 167 27.61 -9.80 -19.64
N ASP A 168 27.58 -10.15 -18.35
CA ASP A 168 28.62 -10.99 -17.77
C ASP A 168 28.55 -12.45 -18.32
N LEU A 169 27.34 -12.97 -18.50
CA LEU A 169 27.12 -14.27 -19.12
C LEU A 169 27.54 -14.29 -20.61
N GLU A 170 27.25 -13.21 -21.34
CA GLU A 170 27.68 -13.05 -22.72
C GLU A 170 29.24 -13.06 -22.83
N LYS A 171 29.94 -12.33 -21.95
CA LYS A 171 31.40 -12.33 -21.87
C LYS A 171 31.94 -13.72 -21.50
N LEU A 172 31.29 -14.40 -20.56
CA LEU A 172 31.67 -15.75 -20.17
C LEU A 172 31.52 -16.71 -21.34
N LEU A 173 30.44 -16.63 -22.09
CA LEU A 173 30.17 -17.43 -23.26
C LEU A 173 31.25 -17.20 -24.35
N GLU A 174 31.58 -15.92 -24.60
CA GLU A 174 32.64 -15.54 -25.52
C GLU A 174 34.01 -16.12 -25.09
N ALA A 175 34.32 -16.07 -23.78
CA ALA A 175 35.55 -16.62 -23.24
C ALA A 175 35.68 -18.16 -23.45
N TYR A 176 34.57 -18.89 -23.39
CA TYR A 176 34.54 -20.31 -23.75
C TYR A 176 34.73 -20.51 -25.25
N TYR A 177 34.05 -19.77 -26.11
CA TYR A 177 34.19 -19.90 -27.56
C TYR A 177 35.57 -19.53 -28.07
N THR A 178 36.25 -18.58 -27.43
CA THR A 178 37.60 -18.17 -27.77
C THR A 178 38.69 -19.07 -27.14
N GLY A 179 38.29 -20.02 -26.29
CA GLY A 179 39.23 -20.89 -25.57
C GLY A 179 39.99 -20.18 -24.44
N THR A 180 39.59 -18.96 -24.06
CA THR A 180 40.21 -18.23 -22.94
C THR A 180 39.94 -18.93 -21.62
N ILE A 181 38.80 -19.58 -21.49
CA ILE A 181 38.43 -20.42 -20.34
C ILE A 181 38.16 -21.83 -20.85
N ALA A 182 38.80 -22.82 -20.22
CA ALA A 182 38.56 -24.23 -20.52
C ALA A 182 37.36 -24.77 -19.74
N GLU A 183 36.51 -25.55 -20.38
CA GLU A 183 35.42 -26.25 -19.69
C GLU A 183 36.01 -27.28 -18.70
N LYS A 184 35.53 -27.24 -17.45
CA LYS A 184 35.81 -28.28 -16.47
C LYS A 184 34.74 -29.37 -16.62
N PHE A 185 35.05 -30.43 -17.28
CA PHE A 185 34.21 -31.62 -17.28
C PHE A 185 34.27 -32.28 -15.90
N THR A 186 33.19 -32.23 -15.16
CA THR A 186 33.01 -33.07 -13.97
C THR A 186 32.62 -34.46 -14.49
N VAL A 187 33.59 -35.37 -14.52
CA VAL A 187 33.29 -36.80 -14.75
C VAL A 187 32.52 -37.26 -13.51
N GLN A 188 31.27 -37.62 -13.68
CA GLN A 188 30.47 -38.32 -12.66
C GLN A 188 30.85 -39.80 -12.63
#